data_cf70d90d90234f6695d8d114d477465d
#
_entry.id   cf70d90d90234f6695d8d114d477465d
#
_cell.length_a   1.000
_cell.length_b   1.000
_cell.length_c   1.000
_cell.angle_alpha   90.00
_cell.angle_beta   90.00
_cell.angle_gamma   90.00
#
_symmetry.space_group_name_H-M   'P 1'
#
loop_
_entity.id
_entity.type
_entity.pdbx_description
1 polymer ?
#
loop_
_entity_poly.entity_id
_entity_poly.type
_entity_poly.pdbx_seq_one_letter_code
_entity_poly.pdbx_strand_id
1 'polypeptide(L)'
;LPSSAYSGYYGVDFDKLMTIETVDFGTPHMYVDQWGFDLGDDDLEWIKRHAQTTSSADKPIIFEEFGLTDKTKRDAAYSDWLDIVTGDYYEGVEYQGFNYWMIASYLDDGTLYQDYDGYTVYGPEGIEKTDSTRTLMMNAAAKMEKKNIVNTTDKSTYSFDRSKSGNVVVNVSMKEGSISGVEVGGKKLSSDDYTIRGNAVTI
;
A
#
# COMPACT_ATOMS: atom_id res chain seq x y z
N LEU A 1 -20.92 -8.73 10.54
CA LEU A 1 -21.65 -8.61 9.26
C LEU A 1 -22.22 -9.95 8.80
N PRO A 2 -23.41 -9.98 8.15
CA PRO A 2 -23.92 -11.23 7.58
C PRO A 2 -23.04 -11.68 6.41
N SER A 3 -22.85 -12.99 6.26
CA SER A 3 -22.08 -13.57 5.15
C SER A 3 -22.54 -13.12 3.77
N SER A 4 -23.82 -12.73 3.65
CA SER A 4 -24.41 -12.17 2.43
C SER A 4 -23.81 -10.82 2.01
N ALA A 5 -23.17 -10.09 2.93
CA ALA A 5 -22.47 -8.84 2.60
C ALA A 5 -21.31 -9.06 1.61
N TYR A 6 -20.73 -10.26 1.60
CA TYR A 6 -19.60 -10.63 0.74
C TYR A 6 -20.00 -11.43 -0.50
N SER A 7 -21.23 -11.95 -0.56
CA SER A 7 -21.68 -12.93 -1.55
C SER A 7 -22.73 -12.37 -2.53
N GLY A 8 -22.68 -11.08 -2.83
CA GLY A 8 -23.49 -10.48 -3.88
C GLY A 8 -24.88 -10.00 -3.47
N TYR A 9 -25.26 -10.07 -2.22
CA TYR A 9 -26.57 -9.55 -1.76
C TYR A 9 -26.73 -8.05 -2.08
N TYR A 10 -25.66 -7.27 -1.97
CA TYR A 10 -25.64 -5.85 -2.32
C TYR A 10 -25.17 -5.57 -3.76
N GLY A 11 -25.15 -6.59 -4.63
CA GLY A 11 -24.82 -6.45 -6.07
C GLY A 11 -23.38 -6.81 -6.45
N VAL A 12 -22.48 -6.93 -5.49
CA VAL A 12 -21.07 -7.33 -5.74
C VAL A 12 -20.76 -8.60 -4.96
N ASP A 13 -20.40 -9.64 -5.67
CA ASP A 13 -19.86 -10.89 -5.10
C ASP A 13 -18.33 -10.82 -5.16
N PHE A 14 -17.73 -10.25 -4.14
CA PHE A 14 -16.29 -10.05 -4.07
C PHE A 14 -15.53 -11.38 -4.05
N ASP A 15 -16.02 -12.36 -3.29
CA ASP A 15 -15.40 -13.68 -3.22
C ASP A 15 -15.36 -14.33 -4.62
N LYS A 16 -16.43 -14.23 -5.39
CA LYS A 16 -16.48 -14.74 -6.75
C LYS A 16 -15.64 -13.93 -7.73
N LEU A 17 -15.61 -12.60 -7.59
CA LEU A 17 -14.77 -11.75 -8.44
C LEU A 17 -13.29 -12.14 -8.32
N MET A 18 -12.81 -12.45 -7.12
CA MET A 18 -11.42 -12.83 -6.92
C MET A 18 -11.06 -14.18 -7.56
N THR A 19 -12.04 -15.03 -7.88
CA THR A 19 -11.79 -16.29 -8.61
C THR A 19 -11.63 -16.11 -10.13
N ILE A 20 -11.93 -14.93 -10.66
CA ILE A 20 -11.85 -14.66 -12.11
C ILE A 20 -10.39 -14.42 -12.48
N GLU A 21 -9.86 -15.22 -13.42
CA GLU A 21 -8.45 -15.19 -13.84
C GLU A 21 -8.01 -13.83 -14.38
N THR A 22 -8.89 -13.12 -15.07
CA THR A 22 -8.61 -11.80 -15.69
C THR A 22 -8.78 -10.61 -14.73
N VAL A 23 -9.09 -10.85 -13.47
CA VAL A 23 -9.10 -9.82 -12.42
C VAL A 23 -7.75 -9.88 -11.71
N ASP A 24 -6.98 -8.80 -11.82
CA ASP A 24 -5.59 -8.76 -11.33
C ASP A 24 -5.48 -8.44 -9.84
N PHE A 25 -6.39 -7.65 -9.28
CA PHE A 25 -6.35 -7.22 -7.87
C PHE A 25 -7.74 -6.83 -7.33
N GLY A 26 -7.86 -6.78 -6.00
CA GLY A 26 -9.08 -6.35 -5.31
C GLY A 26 -9.03 -4.88 -4.87
N THR A 27 -10.18 -4.20 -4.93
CA THR A 27 -10.33 -2.78 -4.56
C THR A 27 -11.60 -2.55 -3.74
N PRO A 28 -11.64 -2.95 -2.46
CA PRO A 28 -12.78 -2.68 -1.60
C PRO A 28 -12.84 -1.20 -1.18
N HIS A 29 -14.09 -0.70 -1.03
CA HIS A 29 -14.40 0.59 -0.41
C HIS A 29 -15.03 0.35 0.96
N MET A 30 -15.05 1.35 1.84
CA MET A 30 -15.73 1.29 3.12
C MET A 30 -16.18 2.66 3.64
N TYR A 31 -17.50 2.79 3.86
CA TYR A 31 -18.13 3.98 4.44
C TYR A 31 -19.05 3.57 5.58
N VAL A 32 -18.47 3.40 6.76
CA VAL A 32 -19.12 2.78 7.92
C VAL A 32 -20.39 3.51 8.37
N ASP A 33 -20.39 4.82 8.36
CA ASP A 33 -21.52 5.67 8.74
C ASP A 33 -22.67 5.62 7.72
N GLN A 34 -22.37 5.40 6.44
CA GLN A 34 -23.39 5.24 5.40
C GLN A 34 -23.94 3.81 5.34
N TRP A 35 -23.13 2.81 5.65
CA TRP A 35 -23.49 1.41 5.54
C TRP A 35 -24.04 0.81 6.84
N GLY A 36 -24.02 1.61 7.94
CA GLY A 36 -24.51 1.19 9.24
C GLY A 36 -23.64 0.13 9.88
N PHE A 37 -22.33 0.17 9.67
CA PHE A 37 -21.38 -0.73 10.33
C PHE A 37 -21.13 -0.28 11.77
N ASP A 38 -20.97 -1.25 12.65
CA ASP A 38 -20.49 -1.01 14.01
C ASP A 38 -18.96 -0.81 14.00
N LEU A 39 -18.50 0.35 14.53
CA LEU A 39 -17.08 0.66 14.64
C LEU A 39 -16.39 -0.26 15.65
N GLY A 40 -15.27 -0.82 15.24
CA GLY A 40 -14.45 -1.74 16.03
C GLY A 40 -14.77 -3.22 15.78
N ASP A 41 -15.89 -3.53 15.15
CA ASP A 41 -16.33 -4.91 14.86
C ASP A 41 -16.52 -5.11 13.34
N ASP A 42 -17.60 -4.56 12.77
CA ASP A 42 -17.96 -4.77 11.36
C ASP A 42 -16.93 -4.21 10.39
N ASP A 43 -16.40 -3.03 10.68
CA ASP A 43 -15.39 -2.35 9.87
C ASP A 43 -14.06 -3.14 9.84
N LEU A 44 -13.60 -3.61 10.98
CA LEU A 44 -12.37 -4.40 11.08
C LEU A 44 -12.54 -5.77 10.42
N GLU A 45 -13.71 -6.40 10.56
CA GLU A 45 -14.03 -7.64 9.86
C GLU A 45 -14.02 -7.41 8.33
N TRP A 46 -14.62 -6.31 7.86
CA TRP A 46 -14.68 -5.95 6.44
C TRP A 46 -13.28 -5.87 5.83
N ILE A 47 -12.38 -5.11 6.44
CA ILE A 47 -10.99 -4.94 5.96
C ILE A 47 -10.27 -6.29 5.92
N LYS A 48 -10.32 -7.08 7.01
CA LYS A 48 -9.64 -8.37 7.12
C LYS A 48 -10.17 -9.39 6.11
N ARG A 49 -11.49 -9.50 6.00
CA ARG A 49 -12.14 -10.47 5.14
C ARG A 49 -11.78 -10.27 3.67
N HIS A 50 -11.79 -9.03 3.19
CA HIS A 50 -11.41 -8.72 1.81
C HIS A 50 -9.94 -9.09 1.53
N ALA A 51 -9.03 -8.79 2.46
CA ALA A 51 -7.63 -9.19 2.33
C ALA A 51 -7.43 -10.72 2.33
N GLN A 52 -8.15 -11.44 3.19
CA GLN A 52 -8.10 -12.91 3.22
C GLN A 52 -8.61 -13.53 1.92
N THR A 53 -9.70 -12.99 1.36
CA THR A 53 -10.25 -13.45 0.08
C THR A 53 -9.26 -13.25 -1.06
N THR A 54 -8.64 -12.07 -1.18
CA THR A 54 -7.65 -11.78 -2.22
C THR A 54 -6.37 -12.60 -2.05
N SER A 55 -5.87 -12.74 -0.83
CA SER A 55 -4.71 -13.59 -0.52
C SER A 55 -4.97 -15.06 -0.87
N SER A 56 -6.18 -15.56 -0.60
CA SER A 56 -6.57 -16.94 -0.97
C SER A 56 -6.63 -17.16 -2.48
N ALA A 57 -6.80 -16.09 -3.25
CA ALA A 57 -6.79 -16.09 -4.72
C ALA A 57 -5.40 -15.77 -5.31
N ASP A 58 -4.38 -15.61 -4.47
CA ASP A 58 -3.02 -15.17 -4.86
C ASP A 58 -3.04 -13.84 -5.63
N LYS A 59 -3.82 -12.88 -5.14
CA LYS A 59 -3.98 -11.55 -5.74
C LYS A 59 -3.68 -10.44 -4.74
N PRO A 60 -3.13 -9.31 -5.20
CA PRO A 60 -2.95 -8.12 -4.37
C PRO A 60 -4.28 -7.42 -4.10
N ILE A 61 -4.29 -6.57 -3.07
CA ILE A 61 -5.43 -5.76 -2.68
C ILE A 61 -5.01 -4.33 -2.35
N ILE A 62 -5.81 -3.38 -2.78
CA ILE A 62 -5.70 -1.96 -2.41
C ILE A 62 -6.97 -1.55 -1.69
N PHE A 63 -6.86 -0.97 -0.51
CA PHE A 63 -8.00 -0.34 0.17
C PHE A 63 -8.29 0.99 -0.53
N GLU A 64 -9.14 0.94 -1.55
CA GLU A 64 -9.23 1.98 -2.58
C GLU A 64 -9.94 3.23 -2.10
N GLU A 65 -11.00 3.07 -1.30
CA GLU A 65 -11.68 4.19 -0.68
C GLU A 65 -12.15 3.85 0.73
N PHE A 66 -11.98 4.79 1.62
CA PHE A 66 -12.64 4.76 2.92
C PHE A 66 -12.85 6.17 3.45
N GLY A 67 -13.83 6.30 4.33
CA GLY A 67 -14.16 7.59 4.93
C GLY A 67 -15.05 7.44 6.16
N LEU A 68 -14.99 8.46 7.04
CA LEU A 68 -15.86 8.60 8.21
C LEU A 68 -16.18 10.08 8.43
N THR A 69 -17.47 10.44 8.43
CA THR A 69 -17.91 11.84 8.62
C THR A 69 -17.84 12.28 10.08
N ASP A 70 -18.01 11.35 11.03
CA ASP A 70 -17.88 11.66 12.47
C ASP A 70 -16.42 11.95 12.83
N LYS A 71 -16.07 13.24 12.81
CA LYS A 71 -14.71 13.73 13.05
C LYS A 71 -14.22 13.45 14.48
N THR A 72 -15.11 13.18 15.42
CA THR A 72 -14.74 12.87 16.81
C THR A 72 -14.26 11.43 16.96
N LYS A 73 -14.66 10.53 16.08
CA LYS A 73 -14.27 9.13 16.06
C LYS A 73 -13.25 8.81 14.98
N ARG A 74 -13.09 9.70 13.99
CA ARG A 74 -12.29 9.48 12.77
C ARG A 74 -10.87 9.02 13.07
N ASP A 75 -10.15 9.74 13.91
CA ASP A 75 -8.74 9.44 14.18
C ASP A 75 -8.55 8.07 14.81
N ALA A 76 -9.39 7.69 15.77
CA ALA A 76 -9.34 6.36 16.37
C ALA A 76 -9.65 5.27 15.35
N ALA A 77 -10.74 5.42 14.59
CA ALA A 77 -11.12 4.46 13.54
C ALA A 77 -10.03 4.32 12.47
N TYR A 78 -9.52 5.45 11.96
CA TYR A 78 -8.46 5.43 10.95
C TYR A 78 -7.16 4.82 11.49
N SER A 79 -6.82 5.02 12.76
CA SER A 79 -5.68 4.35 13.38
C SER A 79 -5.83 2.83 13.32
N ASP A 80 -7.01 2.31 13.74
CA ASP A 80 -7.28 0.87 13.74
C ASP A 80 -7.28 0.29 12.32
N TRP A 81 -7.91 0.98 11.35
CA TRP A 81 -7.94 0.53 9.95
C TRP A 81 -6.55 0.52 9.31
N LEU A 82 -5.78 1.60 9.53
CA LEU A 82 -4.44 1.74 8.97
C LEU A 82 -3.44 0.77 9.59
N ASP A 83 -3.60 0.41 10.87
CA ASP A 83 -2.76 -0.62 11.50
C ASP A 83 -2.98 -2.00 10.86
N ILE A 84 -4.21 -2.34 10.46
CA ILE A 84 -4.47 -3.55 9.69
C ILE A 84 -3.88 -3.43 8.27
N VAL A 85 -4.18 -2.33 7.58
CA VAL A 85 -3.76 -2.11 6.19
C VAL A 85 -2.23 -2.06 6.05
N THR A 86 -1.54 -1.46 6.99
CA THR A 86 -0.07 -1.43 7.02
C THR A 86 0.57 -2.72 7.55
N GLY A 87 -0.24 -3.69 8.03
CA GLY A 87 0.20 -5.01 8.46
C GLY A 87 0.93 -5.06 9.79
N ASP A 88 0.76 -4.05 10.63
CA ASP A 88 1.39 -4.03 11.95
C ASP A 88 0.66 -4.93 12.97
N TYR A 89 -0.59 -5.29 12.71
CA TYR A 89 -1.46 -5.92 13.70
C TYR A 89 -1.91 -7.36 13.37
N TYR A 90 -1.83 -7.80 12.09
CA TYR A 90 -2.39 -9.10 11.71
C TYR A 90 -1.47 -9.86 10.74
N GLU A 91 -0.95 -11.01 11.18
CA GLU A 91 -0.26 -11.97 10.32
C GLU A 91 -1.19 -12.46 9.19
N GLY A 92 -0.70 -12.41 7.96
CA GLY A 92 -1.42 -12.93 6.79
C GLY A 92 -2.44 -11.99 6.17
N VAL A 93 -2.51 -10.72 6.61
CA VAL A 93 -3.32 -9.68 5.98
C VAL A 93 -2.39 -8.62 5.42
N GLU A 94 -2.20 -8.59 4.11
CA GLU A 94 -1.32 -7.64 3.43
C GLU A 94 -2.09 -6.83 2.40
N TYR A 95 -2.19 -5.53 2.62
CA TYR A 95 -2.58 -4.57 1.60
C TYR A 95 -1.35 -4.02 0.91
N GLN A 96 -1.42 -3.81 -0.40
CA GLN A 96 -0.34 -3.23 -1.19
C GLN A 96 -0.43 -1.72 -1.29
N GLY A 97 -1.54 -1.15 -0.85
CA GLY A 97 -1.75 0.28 -0.83
C GLY A 97 -3.10 0.66 -0.24
N PHE A 98 -3.28 1.97 -0.05
CA PHE A 98 -4.58 2.53 0.32
C PHE A 98 -4.74 3.93 -0.26
N ASN A 99 -5.99 4.31 -0.48
CA ASN A 99 -6.42 5.67 -0.73
C ASN A 99 -7.60 5.98 0.20
N TYR A 100 -7.98 7.22 0.32
CA TYR A 100 -9.12 7.62 1.13
C TYR A 100 -9.92 8.74 0.49
N TRP A 101 -11.17 8.80 0.82
CA TRP A 101 -12.06 9.86 0.43
C TRP A 101 -12.22 10.85 1.57
N MET A 102 -11.72 12.10 1.45
CA MET A 102 -10.86 12.58 0.39
C MET A 102 -9.84 13.57 0.92
N ILE A 103 -8.77 13.82 0.16
CA ILE A 103 -7.84 14.92 0.40
C ILE A 103 -8.29 16.16 -0.36
N ALA A 104 -8.18 17.31 0.27
CA ALA A 104 -8.43 18.61 -0.36
C ALA A 104 -7.36 19.64 0.02
N SER A 105 -7.37 20.76 -0.68
CA SER A 105 -6.43 21.86 -0.51
C SER A 105 -7.12 23.20 -0.80
N TYR A 106 -6.34 24.23 -1.05
CA TYR A 106 -6.83 25.52 -1.52
C TYR A 106 -7.21 25.43 -3.00
N LEU A 107 -8.25 26.17 -3.36
CA LEU A 107 -8.65 26.43 -4.75
C LEU A 107 -7.71 27.47 -5.38
N ASP A 108 -7.80 27.64 -6.69
CA ASP A 108 -6.94 28.57 -7.45
C ASP A 108 -7.13 30.05 -7.01
N ASP A 109 -8.26 30.40 -6.45
CA ASP A 109 -8.54 31.73 -5.88
C ASP A 109 -8.02 31.92 -4.45
N GLY A 110 -7.35 30.91 -3.89
CA GLY A 110 -6.80 30.90 -2.54
C GLY A 110 -7.80 30.58 -1.44
N THR A 111 -9.05 30.26 -1.77
CA THR A 111 -10.03 29.79 -0.80
C THR A 111 -9.82 28.32 -0.46
N LEU A 112 -10.04 27.94 0.80
CA LEU A 112 -9.99 26.55 1.20
C LEU A 112 -11.18 25.79 0.62
N TYR A 113 -10.94 24.60 0.03
CA TYR A 113 -12.00 23.73 -0.43
C TYR A 113 -13.02 23.48 0.69
N GLN A 114 -14.29 23.65 0.40
CA GLN A 114 -15.35 23.45 1.38
C GLN A 114 -15.65 21.96 1.54
N ASP A 115 -15.72 21.49 2.78
CA ASP A 115 -16.03 20.09 3.12
C ASP A 115 -17.53 19.80 2.87
N TYR A 116 -17.89 19.53 1.60
CA TYR A 116 -19.28 19.39 1.17
C TYR A 116 -19.95 18.09 1.64
N ASP A 117 -19.16 17.04 1.81
CA ASP A 117 -19.66 15.70 2.14
C ASP A 117 -19.26 15.22 3.55
N GLY A 118 -18.46 16.02 4.25
CA GLY A 118 -18.00 15.71 5.61
C GLY A 118 -16.78 14.82 5.70
N TYR A 119 -16.25 14.32 4.58
CA TYR A 119 -15.11 13.38 4.56
C TYR A 119 -13.75 14.05 4.44
N THR A 120 -13.70 15.33 4.10
CA THR A 120 -12.45 16.01 3.75
C THR A 120 -11.39 15.94 4.85
N VAL A 121 -10.19 15.56 4.46
CA VAL A 121 -8.94 15.74 5.19
C VAL A 121 -8.08 16.73 4.40
N TYR A 122 -7.66 17.82 5.01
CA TYR A 122 -6.89 18.83 4.31
C TYR A 122 -5.40 18.48 4.25
N GLY A 123 -4.81 18.58 3.06
CA GLY A 123 -3.39 18.32 2.83
C GLY A 123 -2.44 19.37 3.43
N PRO A 124 -2.76 20.69 3.36
CA PRO A 124 -1.92 21.72 3.98
C PRO A 124 -1.88 21.60 5.52
N GLU A 125 -0.71 21.89 6.09
CA GLU A 125 -0.52 21.97 7.54
C GLU A 125 -1.27 23.17 8.14
N GLY A 126 -1.62 23.05 9.43
CA GLY A 126 -2.24 24.13 10.19
C GLY A 126 -3.75 24.24 10.01
N ILE A 127 -4.38 23.29 9.32
CA ILE A 127 -5.85 23.17 9.29
C ILE A 127 -6.28 22.30 10.47
N GLU A 128 -6.40 22.91 11.63
CA GLU A 128 -6.60 22.27 12.93
C GLU A 128 -7.63 21.11 12.95
N LYS A 129 -8.70 21.24 12.16
CA LYS A 129 -9.79 20.24 12.12
C LYS A 129 -9.38 18.87 11.58
N THR A 130 -8.28 18.79 10.84
CA THR A 130 -7.86 17.55 10.15
C THR A 130 -6.36 17.27 10.26
N ASP A 131 -5.60 18.09 10.98
CA ASP A 131 -4.13 17.91 11.09
C ASP A 131 -3.74 16.56 11.71
N SER A 132 -4.47 16.10 12.73
CA SER A 132 -4.23 14.79 13.33
C SER A 132 -4.52 13.65 12.37
N THR A 133 -5.65 13.68 11.67
CA THR A 133 -6.01 12.71 10.64
C THR A 133 -4.98 12.71 9.50
N ARG A 134 -4.58 13.90 9.01
CA ARG A 134 -3.52 14.04 8.01
C ARG A 134 -2.22 13.38 8.47
N THR A 135 -1.83 13.58 9.70
CA THR A 135 -0.63 12.98 10.28
C THR A 135 -0.70 11.46 10.32
N LEU A 136 -1.86 10.89 10.71
CA LEU A 136 -2.08 9.44 10.65
C LEU A 136 -1.91 8.90 9.23
N MET A 137 -2.51 9.55 8.23
CA MET A 137 -2.41 9.16 6.83
C MET A 137 -0.96 9.21 6.32
N MET A 138 -0.23 10.27 6.65
CA MET A 138 1.19 10.41 6.27
C MET A 138 2.06 9.33 6.92
N ASN A 139 1.84 9.01 8.18
CA ASN A 139 2.58 7.97 8.88
C ASN A 139 2.28 6.59 8.27
N ALA A 140 1.03 6.31 7.96
CA ALA A 140 0.65 5.06 7.28
C ALA A 140 1.26 4.96 5.88
N ALA A 141 1.24 6.04 5.10
CA ALA A 141 1.89 6.08 3.79
C ALA A 141 3.40 5.81 3.88
N ALA A 142 4.08 6.40 4.87
CA ALA A 142 5.50 6.14 5.12
C ALA A 142 5.77 4.67 5.51
N LYS A 143 4.89 4.04 6.31
CA LYS A 143 4.98 2.60 6.59
C LYS A 143 4.81 1.76 5.33
N MET A 144 3.83 2.11 4.47
CA MET A 144 3.60 1.41 3.19
C MET A 144 4.76 1.59 2.22
N GLU A 145 5.33 2.77 2.13
CA GLU A 145 6.52 3.02 1.29
C GLU A 145 7.69 2.13 1.69
N LYS A 146 7.91 1.92 2.99
CA LYS A 146 8.94 1.00 3.48
C LYS A 146 8.67 -0.46 3.10
N LYS A 147 7.42 -0.89 3.14
CA LYS A 147 7.03 -2.25 2.70
C LYS A 147 7.25 -2.46 1.21
N ASN A 148 6.97 -1.45 0.41
CA ASN A 148 7.08 -1.47 -1.05
C ASN A 148 8.47 -1.04 -1.54
N ILE A 149 9.49 -1.04 -0.68
CA ILE A 149 10.86 -0.78 -1.08
C ILE A 149 11.34 -1.95 -1.94
N VAL A 150 11.25 -1.77 -3.24
CA VAL A 150 11.88 -2.66 -4.20
C VAL A 150 13.19 -2.04 -4.65
N ASN A 151 14.29 -2.67 -4.29
CA ASN A 151 15.57 -2.34 -4.87
C ASN A 151 15.62 -2.92 -6.29
N THR A 152 15.82 -2.07 -7.28
CA THR A 152 15.80 -2.47 -8.69
C THR A 152 17.18 -2.28 -9.31
N THR A 153 17.47 -3.07 -10.34
CA THR A 153 18.65 -2.87 -11.19
C THR A 153 18.25 -2.09 -12.44
N ASP A 154 19.21 -1.40 -13.05
CA ASP A 154 19.01 -0.62 -14.27
C ASP A 154 18.62 -1.47 -15.49
N LYS A 155 18.87 -2.80 -15.42
CA LYS A 155 18.48 -3.79 -16.43
C LYS A 155 18.03 -5.07 -15.76
N SER A 156 17.10 -5.80 -16.37
CA SER A 156 16.66 -7.11 -15.91
C SER A 156 17.67 -8.23 -16.22
N THR A 157 18.50 -8.05 -17.24
CA THR A 157 19.51 -9.02 -17.66
C THR A 157 20.78 -8.33 -18.10
N TYR A 158 21.90 -8.96 -17.81
CA TYR A 158 23.23 -8.53 -18.24
C TYR A 158 23.89 -9.68 -19.01
N SER A 159 24.51 -9.36 -20.14
CA SER A 159 25.28 -10.33 -20.91
C SER A 159 26.77 -10.02 -20.85
N PHE A 160 27.56 -11.04 -20.69
CA PHE A 160 29.03 -10.98 -20.72
C PHE A 160 29.56 -11.67 -21.98
N ASP A 161 30.32 -10.94 -22.80
CA ASP A 161 30.98 -11.47 -23.98
C ASP A 161 32.40 -11.89 -23.59
N ARG A 162 32.61 -13.20 -23.48
CA ARG A 162 33.95 -13.79 -23.11
C ARG A 162 35.05 -13.47 -24.11
N SER A 163 34.73 -13.02 -25.31
CA SER A 163 35.70 -12.62 -26.34
C SER A 163 36.22 -11.21 -26.15
N LYS A 164 35.57 -10.42 -25.28
CA LYS A 164 35.94 -9.03 -25.00
C LYS A 164 36.30 -8.89 -23.53
N SER A 165 37.49 -8.34 -23.26
CA SER A 165 37.82 -7.94 -21.89
C SER A 165 36.94 -6.73 -21.49
N GLY A 166 36.24 -6.83 -20.39
CA GLY A 166 35.43 -5.72 -19.87
C GLY A 166 34.65 -6.17 -18.63
N ASN A 167 34.33 -5.22 -17.80
CA ASN A 167 33.55 -5.43 -16.60
C ASN A 167 32.04 -5.28 -16.89
N VAL A 168 31.23 -6.05 -16.20
CA VAL A 168 29.78 -5.82 -16.14
C VAL A 168 29.48 -4.87 -15.00
N VAL A 169 28.89 -3.73 -15.29
CA VAL A 169 28.45 -2.75 -14.28
C VAL A 169 26.94 -2.85 -14.13
N VAL A 170 26.51 -3.14 -12.92
CA VAL A 170 25.11 -3.22 -12.51
C VAL A 170 24.81 -2.00 -11.62
N ASN A 171 23.95 -1.11 -12.06
CA ASN A 171 23.49 0.00 -11.22
C ASN A 171 22.22 -0.41 -10.49
N VAL A 172 22.24 -0.28 -9.17
CA VAL A 172 21.13 -0.64 -8.28
C VAL A 172 20.46 0.63 -7.79
N SER A 173 19.17 0.76 -8.05
CA SER A 173 18.36 1.81 -7.43
C SER A 173 17.96 1.33 -6.05
N MET A 174 18.70 1.75 -5.04
CA MET A 174 18.46 1.39 -3.65
C MET A 174 17.67 2.49 -2.94
N LYS A 175 16.55 2.11 -2.36
CA LYS A 175 15.80 2.98 -1.46
C LYS A 175 16.24 2.78 -0.01
N GLU A 176 16.50 1.55 0.39
CA GLU A 176 17.02 1.19 1.72
C GLU A 176 17.94 -0.03 1.67
N GLY A 177 18.72 -0.22 2.73
CA GLY A 177 19.60 -1.36 2.90
C GLY A 177 20.98 -1.18 2.30
N SER A 178 21.68 -2.29 2.12
CA SER A 178 23.03 -2.35 1.50
C SER A 178 23.19 -3.64 0.70
N ILE A 179 24.05 -3.60 -0.31
CA ILE A 179 24.36 -4.79 -1.09
C ILE A 179 25.25 -5.70 -0.24
N SER A 180 24.74 -6.87 0.14
CA SER A 180 25.43 -7.83 1.00
C SER A 180 26.28 -8.86 0.23
N GLY A 181 26.08 -8.96 -1.08
CA GLY A 181 26.81 -9.91 -1.93
C GLY A 181 26.27 -9.96 -3.35
N VAL A 182 26.94 -10.73 -4.18
CA VAL A 182 26.62 -10.93 -5.60
C VAL A 182 26.57 -12.42 -5.89
N GLU A 183 25.57 -12.84 -6.67
CA GLU A 183 25.43 -14.19 -7.18
C GLU A 183 25.33 -14.18 -8.71
N VAL A 184 25.99 -15.11 -9.35
CA VAL A 184 25.94 -15.33 -10.81
C VAL A 184 25.61 -16.78 -11.09
N GLY A 185 24.50 -17.02 -11.80
CA GLY A 185 24.06 -18.38 -12.12
C GLY A 185 23.81 -19.25 -10.88
N GLY A 186 23.30 -18.65 -9.79
CA GLY A 186 23.03 -19.35 -8.53
C GLY A 186 24.28 -19.63 -7.68
N LYS A 187 25.42 -19.07 -8.04
CA LYS A 187 26.68 -19.21 -7.26
C LYS A 187 27.07 -17.85 -6.68
N LYS A 188 27.30 -17.81 -5.38
CA LYS A 188 27.80 -16.63 -4.69
C LYS A 188 29.25 -16.36 -5.11
N LEU A 189 29.53 -15.13 -5.55
CA LEU A 189 30.87 -14.69 -5.89
C LEU A 189 31.71 -14.42 -4.64
N SER A 190 33.02 -14.58 -4.78
CA SER A 190 34.00 -14.11 -3.77
C SER A 190 34.02 -12.58 -3.76
N SER A 191 34.33 -11.97 -2.62
CA SER A 191 34.56 -10.54 -2.50
C SER A 191 35.67 -9.99 -3.40
N ASP A 192 36.54 -10.84 -3.90
CA ASP A 192 37.64 -10.48 -4.81
C ASP A 192 37.19 -10.42 -6.28
N ASP A 193 35.99 -10.97 -6.58
CA ASP A 193 35.46 -11.07 -7.95
C ASP A 193 34.56 -9.89 -8.31
N TYR A 194 34.26 -8.99 -7.36
CA TYR A 194 33.44 -7.81 -7.62
C TYR A 194 33.83 -6.65 -6.71
N THR A 195 33.43 -5.45 -7.13
CA THR A 195 33.56 -4.24 -6.31
C THR A 195 32.22 -3.54 -6.18
N ILE A 196 31.94 -2.98 -4.99
CA ILE A 196 30.75 -2.16 -4.74
C ILE A 196 31.22 -0.73 -4.49
N ARG A 197 30.67 0.23 -5.25
CA ARG A 197 30.91 1.66 -5.05
C ARG A 197 29.57 2.40 -5.08
N GLY A 198 29.11 2.81 -3.90
CA GLY A 198 27.77 3.35 -3.76
C GLY A 198 26.72 2.32 -4.22
N ASN A 199 25.90 2.70 -5.19
CA ASN A 199 24.87 1.85 -5.76
C ASN A 199 25.30 1.08 -7.02
N ALA A 200 26.59 1.05 -7.35
CA ALA A 200 27.10 0.32 -8.50
C ALA A 200 27.91 -0.91 -8.07
N VAL A 201 27.59 -2.03 -8.68
CA VAL A 201 28.35 -3.30 -8.57
C VAL A 201 29.10 -3.50 -9.87
N THR A 202 30.41 -3.73 -9.79
CA THR A 202 31.26 -4.06 -10.93
C THR A 202 31.79 -5.46 -10.75
N ILE A 203 31.52 -6.34 -11.71
CA ILE A 203 31.92 -7.75 -11.76
C ILE A 203 32.95 -7.92 -12.88
#